data_7faae7c491564efc72fc480fce72edfe
#
_entry.id   7faae7c491564efc72fc480fce72edfe
#
_cell.length_a   1.000
_cell.length_b   1.000
_cell.length_c   1.000
_cell.angle_alpha   90.00
_cell.angle_beta   90.00
_cell.angle_gamma   90.00
#
_symmetry.space_group_name_H-M   'P 1'
#
loop_
_entity.id
_entity.type
_entity.pdbx_description
1 polymer ?
#
loop_
_entity_poly.entity_id
_entity_poly.type
_entity_poly.pdbx_seq_one_letter_code
_entity_poly.pdbx_strand_id
1 'polypeptide(L)'
;MHSFFQKCFILTGYRQNFAKGSEIFQYYCGEKIGSAYDYFTIAFLFMSYVVMIAGAGATLSQHFGFPLAAGAILMMLLAGGTVIMGLGSIVDIIGKIGPVIVVISVTLGAVSIAKNPGGIAEGAALIDSGTVTLMKAGTNWFTSACSYVGFSMLWLAAFLAALGKKANSGKEAIMGTTLGAIGFFQERHC
;
A
#
# COMPACT_ATOMS: atom_id res chain seq x y z
N MET A 1 -11.91 -1.04 -11.93
CA MET A 1 -11.57 -2.47 -11.68
C MET A 1 -11.00 -2.66 -10.26
N HIS A 2 -10.00 -1.90 -9.83
CA HIS A 2 -9.38 -2.00 -8.50
C HIS A 2 -10.40 -1.89 -7.34
N SER A 3 -11.28 -0.89 -7.35
CA SER A 3 -12.31 -0.68 -6.33
C SER A 3 -13.33 -1.83 -6.22
N PHE A 4 -13.61 -2.52 -7.32
CA PHE A 4 -14.52 -3.67 -7.31
C PHE A 4 -13.92 -4.86 -6.57
N PHE A 5 -12.67 -5.20 -6.85
CA PHE A 5 -11.98 -6.29 -6.15
C PHE A 5 -11.82 -6.02 -4.66
N GLN A 6 -11.52 -4.78 -4.28
CA GLN A 6 -11.42 -4.40 -2.86
C GLN A 6 -12.74 -4.63 -2.12
N LYS A 7 -13.87 -4.23 -2.73
CA LYS A 7 -15.21 -4.45 -2.17
C LYS A 7 -15.53 -5.95 -2.05
N CYS A 8 -15.14 -6.75 -3.04
CA CYS A 8 -15.32 -8.20 -2.98
C CYS A 8 -14.55 -8.81 -1.81
N PHE A 9 -13.28 -8.48 -1.64
CA PHE A 9 -12.45 -9.06 -0.59
C PHE A 9 -12.90 -8.66 0.81
N ILE A 10 -13.23 -7.40 1.04
CA ILE A 10 -13.69 -6.95 2.36
C ILE A 10 -15.07 -7.53 2.70
N LEU A 11 -15.97 -7.61 1.72
CA LEU A 11 -17.31 -8.19 1.92
C LEU A 11 -17.24 -9.69 2.14
N THR A 12 -16.35 -10.40 1.44
CA THR A 12 -16.11 -11.83 1.67
C THR A 12 -15.52 -12.05 3.05
N GLY A 13 -14.58 -11.25 3.50
CA GLY A 13 -14.02 -11.29 4.86
C GLY A 13 -15.10 -11.07 5.93
N TYR A 14 -16.01 -10.12 5.71
CA TYR A 14 -17.15 -9.87 6.60
C TYR A 14 -18.13 -11.07 6.66
N ARG A 15 -18.47 -11.65 5.50
CA ARG A 15 -19.44 -12.74 5.42
C ARG A 15 -18.90 -14.07 5.94
N GLN A 16 -17.67 -14.40 5.58
CA GLN A 16 -17.07 -15.71 5.91
C GLN A 16 -16.42 -15.73 7.29
N ASN A 17 -16.17 -14.56 7.89
CA ASN A 17 -15.57 -14.44 9.23
C ASN A 17 -14.30 -15.31 9.40
N PHE A 18 -13.40 -15.27 8.41
CA PHE A 18 -12.17 -16.06 8.38
C PHE A 18 -11.39 -15.98 9.69
N ALA A 19 -10.78 -17.08 10.13
CA ALA A 19 -9.89 -17.08 11.30
C ALA A 19 -8.63 -16.25 11.00
N LYS A 20 -8.07 -16.40 9.79
CA LYS A 20 -6.93 -15.64 9.27
C LYS A 20 -7.31 -14.96 7.96
N GLY A 21 -6.82 -13.72 7.72
CA GLY A 21 -7.08 -13.01 6.48
C GLY A 21 -6.57 -13.73 5.22
N SER A 22 -5.52 -14.55 5.35
CA SER A 22 -4.95 -15.33 4.27
C SER A 22 -5.84 -16.50 3.79
N GLU A 23 -6.81 -16.94 4.57
CA GLU A 23 -7.79 -17.95 4.16
C GLU A 23 -8.59 -17.55 2.92
N ILE A 24 -8.62 -16.26 2.60
CA ILE A 24 -9.22 -15.75 1.37
C ILE A 24 -8.61 -16.37 0.11
N PHE A 25 -7.31 -16.65 0.12
CA PHE A 25 -6.64 -17.28 -1.01
C PHE A 25 -7.09 -18.74 -1.18
N GLN A 26 -7.27 -19.46 -0.07
CA GLN A 26 -7.78 -20.83 -0.08
C GLN A 26 -9.26 -20.87 -0.52
N TYR A 27 -10.04 -19.87 -0.13
CA TYR A 27 -11.45 -19.75 -0.51
C TYR A 27 -11.64 -19.58 -2.02
N TYR A 28 -10.81 -18.74 -2.67
CA TYR A 28 -10.94 -18.48 -4.11
C TYR A 28 -10.15 -19.44 -5.00
N CYS A 29 -8.99 -19.93 -4.57
CA CYS A 29 -8.07 -20.73 -5.38
C CYS A 29 -8.02 -22.21 -4.98
N GLY A 30 -8.78 -22.61 -3.95
CA GLY A 30 -8.70 -23.95 -3.38
C GLY A 30 -7.51 -24.12 -2.45
N GLU A 31 -7.50 -25.23 -1.69
CA GLU A 31 -6.58 -25.45 -0.57
C GLU A 31 -5.10 -25.49 -0.99
N LYS A 32 -4.78 -26.21 -2.06
CA LYS A 32 -3.38 -26.39 -2.50
C LYS A 32 -2.77 -25.13 -3.09
N ILE A 33 -3.49 -24.51 -4.06
CA ILE A 33 -3.02 -23.31 -4.74
C ILE A 33 -3.08 -22.11 -3.78
N GLY A 34 -4.13 -22.01 -2.97
CA GLY A 34 -4.28 -20.96 -1.98
C GLY A 34 -3.19 -20.97 -0.92
N SER A 35 -2.78 -22.15 -0.45
CA SER A 35 -1.66 -22.27 0.50
C SER A 35 -0.32 -21.88 -0.13
N ALA A 36 -0.05 -22.29 -1.38
CA ALA A 36 1.14 -21.86 -2.10
C ALA A 36 1.17 -20.33 -2.26
N TYR A 37 0.01 -19.72 -2.57
CA TYR A 37 -0.13 -18.28 -2.72
C TYR A 37 0.08 -17.53 -1.39
N ASP A 38 -0.38 -18.11 -0.27
CA ASP A 38 -0.17 -17.56 1.07
C ASP A 38 1.31 -17.50 1.42
N TYR A 39 2.05 -18.61 1.23
CA TYR A 39 3.51 -18.64 1.45
C TYR A 39 4.25 -17.63 0.56
N PHE A 40 3.88 -17.55 -0.71
CA PHE A 40 4.46 -16.57 -1.63
C PHE A 40 4.20 -15.14 -1.16
N THR A 41 2.98 -14.84 -0.73
CA THR A 41 2.59 -13.53 -0.21
C THR A 41 3.37 -13.18 1.06
N ILE A 42 3.56 -14.12 1.98
CA ILE A 42 4.35 -13.92 3.20
C ILE A 42 5.81 -13.58 2.86
N ALA A 43 6.44 -14.37 1.97
CA ALA A 43 7.81 -14.11 1.54
C ALA A 43 7.96 -12.73 0.88
N PHE A 44 7.01 -12.39 0.02
CA PHE A 44 6.97 -11.12 -0.68
C PHE A 44 6.77 -9.92 0.28
N LEU A 45 5.86 -10.03 1.25
CA LEU A 45 5.65 -9.02 2.28
C LEU A 45 6.89 -8.82 3.14
N PHE A 46 7.58 -9.90 3.48
CA PHE A 46 8.85 -9.83 4.21
C PHE A 46 9.92 -9.07 3.42
N MET A 47 10.10 -9.39 2.14
CA MET A 47 11.03 -8.65 1.26
C MET A 47 10.68 -7.18 1.19
N SER A 48 9.42 -6.84 1.03
CA SER A 48 8.94 -5.47 0.98
C SER A 48 9.17 -4.72 2.30
N TYR A 49 8.97 -5.38 3.42
CA TYR A 49 9.26 -4.83 4.74
C TYR A 49 10.74 -4.45 4.88
N VAL A 50 11.64 -5.34 4.44
CA VAL A 50 13.10 -5.05 4.43
C VAL A 50 13.42 -3.82 3.59
N VAL A 51 12.85 -3.72 2.38
CA VAL A 51 13.06 -2.57 1.49
C VAL A 51 12.53 -1.27 2.10
N MET A 52 11.36 -1.31 2.74
CA MET A 52 10.77 -0.14 3.41
C MET A 52 11.61 0.33 4.60
N ILE A 53 12.15 -0.58 5.42
CA ILE A 53 13.07 -0.24 6.51
C ILE A 53 14.35 0.38 5.98
N ALA A 54 14.93 -0.20 4.94
CA ALA A 54 16.13 0.35 4.30
C ALA A 54 15.90 1.76 3.75
N GLY A 55 14.76 1.97 3.07
CA GLY A 55 14.35 3.28 2.55
C GLY A 55 14.15 4.32 3.65
N ALA A 56 13.48 3.97 4.74
CA ALA A 56 13.30 4.84 5.89
C ALA A 56 14.65 5.17 6.56
N GLY A 57 15.52 4.17 6.70
CA GLY A 57 16.88 4.38 7.20
C GLY A 57 17.71 5.34 6.33
N ALA A 58 17.61 5.20 4.99
CA ALA A 58 18.24 6.10 4.04
C ALA A 58 17.73 7.54 4.16
N THR A 59 16.41 7.71 4.31
CA THR A 59 15.80 9.04 4.48
C THR A 59 16.28 9.71 5.77
N LEU A 60 16.35 8.99 6.87
CA LEU A 60 16.89 9.49 8.14
C LEU A 60 18.38 9.85 8.04
N SER A 61 19.16 9.02 7.34
CA SER A 61 20.56 9.27 7.07
C SER A 61 20.78 10.55 6.25
N GLN A 62 20.01 10.75 5.19
CA GLN A 62 20.11 11.93 4.32
C GLN A 62 19.68 13.22 5.02
N HIS A 63 18.69 13.17 5.88
CA HIS A 63 18.11 14.37 6.49
C HIS A 63 18.77 14.75 7.82
N PHE A 64 19.15 13.78 8.63
CA PHE A 64 19.74 13.99 9.96
C PHE A 64 21.20 13.61 10.07
N GLY A 65 21.82 13.08 9.03
CA GLY A 65 23.21 12.63 9.06
C GLY A 65 23.49 11.37 9.90
N PHE A 66 22.43 10.64 10.30
CA PHE A 66 22.62 9.40 11.05
C PHE A 66 23.25 8.31 10.18
N PRO A 67 24.02 7.39 10.77
CA PRO A 67 24.45 6.19 10.05
C PRO A 67 23.21 5.41 9.54
N LEU A 68 23.27 4.93 8.30
CA LEU A 68 22.17 4.17 7.66
C LEU A 68 21.63 3.05 8.56
N ALA A 69 22.54 2.32 9.19
CA ALA A 69 22.18 1.22 10.09
C ALA A 69 21.39 1.70 11.31
N ALA A 70 21.74 2.84 11.89
CA ALA A 70 21.04 3.38 13.06
C ALA A 70 19.60 3.79 12.70
N GLY A 71 19.39 4.43 11.55
CA GLY A 71 18.06 4.76 11.04
C GLY A 71 17.20 3.51 10.75
N ALA A 72 17.80 2.49 10.15
CA ALA A 72 17.12 1.24 9.87
C ALA A 72 16.73 0.49 11.17
N ILE A 73 17.63 0.42 12.15
CA ILE A 73 17.36 -0.21 13.46
C ILE A 73 16.23 0.52 14.18
N LEU A 74 16.26 1.85 14.21
CA LEU A 74 15.20 2.65 14.82
C LEU A 74 13.83 2.36 14.18
N MET A 75 13.77 2.34 12.86
CA MET A 75 12.53 2.03 12.15
C MET A 75 12.07 0.59 12.36
N MET A 76 13.00 -0.36 12.43
CA MET A 76 12.68 -1.76 12.72
C MET A 76 12.08 -1.92 14.13
N LEU A 77 12.62 -1.23 15.12
CA LEU A 77 12.09 -1.26 16.51
C LEU A 77 10.72 -0.61 16.59
N LEU A 78 10.50 0.52 15.92
CA LEU A 78 9.19 1.19 15.89
C LEU A 78 8.14 0.33 15.19
N ALA A 79 8.45 -0.20 14.02
CA ALA A 79 7.54 -1.06 13.26
C ALA A 79 7.28 -2.39 13.99
N GLY A 80 8.32 -3.03 14.55
CA GLY A 80 8.18 -4.24 15.34
C GLY A 80 7.34 -4.01 16.60
N GLY A 81 7.53 -2.90 17.29
CA GLY A 81 6.71 -2.50 18.45
C GLY A 81 5.22 -2.38 18.09
N THR A 82 4.89 -1.77 16.95
CA THR A 82 3.48 -1.66 16.51
C THR A 82 2.87 -3.02 16.18
N VAL A 83 3.64 -3.96 15.62
CA VAL A 83 3.16 -5.31 15.32
C VAL A 83 2.85 -6.09 16.60
N ILE A 84 3.66 -5.96 17.64
CA ILE A 84 3.43 -6.61 18.94
C ILE A 84 2.10 -6.15 19.57
N MET A 85 1.70 -4.90 19.33
CA MET A 85 0.43 -4.34 19.81
C MET A 85 -0.81 -4.96 19.13
N GLY A 86 -0.60 -5.72 18.06
CA GLY A 86 -1.65 -6.45 17.35
C GLY A 86 -2.37 -5.64 16.27
N LEU A 87 -3.08 -6.36 15.39
CA LEU A 87 -3.75 -5.80 14.21
C LEU A 87 -4.75 -4.68 14.53
N GLY A 88 -5.42 -4.76 15.68
CA GLY A 88 -6.37 -3.71 16.12
C GLY A 88 -5.70 -2.36 16.29
N SER A 89 -4.60 -2.35 17.05
CA SER A 89 -3.84 -1.13 17.31
C SER A 89 -3.21 -0.56 16.04
N ILE A 90 -2.74 -1.42 15.13
CA ILE A 90 -2.18 -1.01 13.84
C ILE A 90 -3.26 -0.28 13.01
N VAL A 91 -4.47 -0.84 12.92
CA VAL A 91 -5.58 -0.22 12.20
C VAL A 91 -5.95 1.13 12.80
N ASP A 92 -6.00 1.23 14.13
CA ASP A 92 -6.31 2.48 14.82
C ASP A 92 -5.23 3.55 14.59
N ILE A 93 -3.96 3.17 14.61
CA ILE A 93 -2.83 4.06 14.34
C ILE A 93 -2.89 4.55 12.90
N ILE A 94 -3.05 3.65 11.92
CA ILE A 94 -3.14 4.01 10.50
C ILE A 94 -4.36 4.89 10.26
N GLY A 95 -5.50 4.58 10.87
CA GLY A 95 -6.72 5.36 10.75
C GLY A 95 -6.59 6.79 11.27
N LYS A 96 -5.78 7.01 12.30
CA LYS A 96 -5.52 8.36 12.85
C LYS A 96 -4.42 9.11 12.10
N ILE A 97 -3.35 8.44 11.73
CA ILE A 97 -2.20 9.06 11.07
C ILE A 97 -2.43 9.21 9.55
N GLY A 98 -3.18 8.30 8.93
CA GLY A 98 -3.44 8.31 7.49
C GLY A 98 -3.95 9.67 6.96
N PRO A 99 -5.03 10.24 7.50
CA PRO A 99 -5.52 11.55 7.07
C PRO A 99 -4.48 12.67 7.20
N VAL A 100 -3.65 12.62 8.25
CA VAL A 100 -2.58 13.61 8.46
C VAL A 100 -1.51 13.49 7.37
N ILE A 101 -1.11 12.26 7.03
CA ILE A 101 -0.15 12.00 5.95
C ILE A 101 -0.69 12.52 4.61
N VAL A 102 -1.97 12.24 4.31
CA VAL A 102 -2.61 12.73 3.08
C VAL A 102 -2.59 14.25 2.99
N VAL A 103 -2.98 14.95 4.07
CA VAL A 103 -2.96 16.41 4.11
C VAL A 103 -1.54 16.95 3.90
N ILE A 104 -0.54 16.37 4.55
CA ILE A 104 0.87 16.78 4.38
C ILE A 104 1.32 16.54 2.93
N SER A 105 1.01 15.38 2.35
CA SER A 105 1.42 15.03 0.98
C SER A 105 0.79 15.97 -0.05
N VAL A 106 -0.50 16.26 0.07
CA VAL A 106 -1.21 17.21 -0.81
C VAL A 106 -0.63 18.62 -0.66
N THR A 107 -0.37 19.06 0.57
CA THR A 107 0.23 20.38 0.84
C THR A 107 1.62 20.49 0.24
N LEU A 108 2.47 19.47 0.42
CA LEU A 108 3.81 19.44 -0.18
C LEU A 108 3.76 19.45 -1.70
N GLY A 109 2.86 18.67 -2.30
CA GLY A 109 2.63 18.67 -3.75
C GLY A 109 2.21 20.04 -4.27
N ALA A 110 1.24 20.67 -3.62
CA ALA A 110 0.76 22.00 -3.99
C ALA A 110 1.86 23.06 -3.86
N VAL A 111 2.63 23.04 -2.77
CA VAL A 111 3.76 23.97 -2.55
C VAL A 111 4.86 23.76 -3.59
N SER A 112 5.15 22.50 -3.93
CA SER A 112 6.15 22.16 -4.95
C SER A 112 5.78 22.71 -6.33
N ILE A 113 4.52 22.52 -6.74
CA ILE A 113 3.99 23.05 -8.00
C ILE A 113 3.98 24.59 -7.99
N ALA A 114 3.58 25.20 -6.87
CA ALA A 114 3.55 26.66 -6.75
C ALA A 114 4.95 27.29 -6.81
N LYS A 115 5.97 26.60 -6.28
CA LYS A 115 7.38 27.07 -6.32
C LYS A 115 8.04 26.85 -7.67
N ASN A 116 7.68 25.82 -8.40
CA ASN A 116 8.23 25.52 -9.73
C ASN A 116 7.12 25.06 -10.69
N PRO A 117 6.35 26.01 -11.24
CA PRO A 117 5.26 25.69 -12.18
C PRO A 117 5.74 25.06 -13.49
N GLY A 118 7.02 25.28 -13.86
CA GLY A 118 7.65 24.66 -15.02
C GLY A 118 8.16 23.24 -14.77
N GLY A 119 8.31 22.82 -13.52
CA GLY A 119 8.94 21.55 -13.16
C GLY A 119 8.23 20.30 -13.69
N ILE A 120 6.91 20.37 -13.90
CA ILE A 120 6.15 19.28 -14.51
C ILE A 120 6.54 19.11 -15.98
N ALA A 121 6.64 20.23 -16.73
CA ALA A 121 7.04 20.21 -18.13
C ALA A 121 8.51 19.80 -18.30
N GLU A 122 9.41 20.26 -17.43
CA GLU A 122 10.81 19.85 -17.40
C GLU A 122 10.94 18.34 -17.07
N GLY A 123 10.19 17.85 -16.10
CA GLY A 123 10.17 16.44 -15.74
C GLY A 123 9.66 15.56 -16.90
N ALA A 124 8.63 15.99 -17.60
CA ALA A 124 8.14 15.30 -18.81
C ALA A 124 9.20 15.30 -19.92
N ALA A 125 9.86 16.41 -20.17
CA ALA A 125 10.92 16.52 -21.16
C ALA A 125 12.15 15.64 -20.83
N LEU A 126 12.51 15.52 -19.55
CA LEU A 126 13.59 14.62 -19.11
C LEU A 126 13.25 13.13 -19.32
N ILE A 127 11.99 12.77 -19.18
CA ILE A 127 11.51 11.40 -19.47
C ILE A 127 11.52 11.16 -21.00
N ASP A 128 11.01 12.09 -21.78
CA ASP A 128 10.95 11.99 -23.25
C ASP A 128 12.34 11.98 -23.89
N SER A 129 13.28 12.73 -23.34
CA SER A 129 14.69 12.73 -23.79
C SER A 129 15.46 11.46 -23.42
N GLY A 130 14.88 10.57 -22.61
CA GLY A 130 15.55 9.35 -22.13
C GLY A 130 16.65 9.59 -21.10
N THR A 131 16.81 10.82 -20.62
CA THR A 131 17.79 11.17 -19.58
C THR A 131 17.43 10.51 -18.26
N VAL A 132 16.14 10.36 -17.99
CA VAL A 132 15.59 9.62 -16.85
C VAL A 132 14.88 8.38 -17.37
N THR A 133 15.44 7.20 -17.10
CA THR A 133 14.80 5.94 -17.46
C THR A 133 13.83 5.50 -16.37
N LEU A 134 12.53 5.50 -16.68
CA LEU A 134 11.55 4.92 -15.79
C LEU A 134 11.52 3.40 -15.93
N MET A 135 11.48 2.69 -14.81
CA MET A 135 11.26 1.24 -14.82
C MET A 135 9.87 0.94 -15.39
N LYS A 136 9.84 0.22 -16.51
CA LYS A 136 8.58 -0.18 -17.17
C LYS A 136 8.11 -1.51 -16.57
N ALA A 137 6.91 -1.52 -16.00
CA ALA A 137 6.28 -2.73 -15.46
C ALA A 137 5.73 -3.66 -16.55
N GLY A 138 5.69 -3.22 -17.83
CA GLY A 138 5.21 -4.01 -18.96
C GLY A 138 5.47 -3.32 -20.28
N THR A 139 5.31 -4.06 -21.38
CA THR A 139 5.52 -3.56 -22.75
C THR A 139 4.40 -2.63 -23.23
N ASN A 140 3.18 -2.83 -22.72
CA ASN A 140 1.98 -2.08 -23.06
C ASN A 140 1.34 -1.47 -21.83
N TRP A 141 0.58 -0.39 -22.00
CA TRP A 141 -0.20 0.21 -20.91
C TRP A 141 -1.15 -0.78 -20.24
N PHE A 142 -1.74 -1.72 -21.01
CA PHE A 142 -2.66 -2.73 -20.48
C PHE A 142 -1.93 -3.74 -19.59
N THR A 143 -0.79 -4.28 -20.05
CA THR A 143 0.03 -5.20 -19.23
C THR A 143 0.57 -4.52 -17.98
N SER A 144 0.98 -3.26 -18.08
CA SER A 144 1.41 -2.47 -16.92
C SER A 144 0.27 -2.25 -15.93
N ALA A 145 -0.94 -1.94 -16.42
CA ALA A 145 -2.12 -1.78 -15.58
C ALA A 145 -2.52 -3.10 -14.89
N CYS A 146 -2.49 -4.22 -15.61
CA CYS A 146 -2.77 -5.55 -15.05
C CYS A 146 -1.73 -5.94 -14.00
N SER A 147 -0.45 -5.71 -14.27
CA SER A 147 0.63 -5.97 -13.31
C SER A 147 0.48 -5.14 -12.06
N TYR A 148 0.15 -3.86 -12.19
CA TYR A 148 -0.09 -2.96 -11.06
C TYR A 148 -1.29 -3.40 -10.20
N VAL A 149 -2.40 -3.75 -10.85
CA VAL A 149 -3.61 -4.23 -10.14
C VAL A 149 -3.31 -5.56 -9.45
N GLY A 150 -2.68 -6.51 -10.16
CA GLY A 150 -2.32 -7.81 -9.59
C GLY A 150 -1.40 -7.68 -8.38
N PHE A 151 -0.37 -6.84 -8.49
CA PHE A 151 0.54 -6.54 -7.41
C PHE A 151 -0.17 -5.90 -6.20
N SER A 152 -1.02 -4.91 -6.43
CA SER A 152 -1.78 -4.25 -5.37
C SER A 152 -2.77 -5.21 -4.69
N MET A 153 -3.39 -6.13 -5.44
CA MET A 153 -4.31 -7.12 -4.87
C MET A 153 -3.60 -8.16 -4.03
N LEU A 154 -2.38 -8.57 -4.41
CA LEU A 154 -1.56 -9.48 -3.63
C LEU A 154 -1.33 -8.97 -2.20
N TRP A 155 -1.07 -7.68 -2.07
CA TRP A 155 -0.85 -7.04 -0.78
C TRP A 155 -2.12 -6.87 0.05
N LEU A 156 -3.19 -6.47 -0.62
CA LEU A 156 -4.37 -5.98 0.05
C LEU A 156 -5.38 -7.08 0.35
N ALA A 157 -5.39 -8.19 -0.39
CA ALA A 157 -6.45 -9.19 -0.28
C ALA A 157 -6.60 -9.75 1.14
N ALA A 158 -5.51 -10.23 1.73
CA ALA A 158 -5.52 -10.78 3.09
C ALA A 158 -5.82 -9.71 4.15
N PHE A 159 -5.30 -8.49 3.96
CA PHE A 159 -5.54 -7.37 4.85
C PHE A 159 -7.00 -6.91 4.79
N LEU A 160 -7.57 -6.77 3.59
CA LEU A 160 -8.99 -6.41 3.42
C LEU A 160 -9.93 -7.47 3.96
N ALA A 161 -9.59 -8.75 3.82
CA ALA A 161 -10.37 -9.83 4.42
C ALA A 161 -10.35 -9.75 5.95
N ALA A 162 -9.20 -9.50 6.54
CA ALA A 162 -9.05 -9.32 7.99
C ALA A 162 -9.78 -8.06 8.51
N LEU A 163 -9.78 -6.97 7.73
CA LEU A 163 -10.57 -5.76 8.03
C LEU A 163 -12.07 -6.03 7.93
N GLY A 164 -12.49 -6.76 6.90
CA GLY A 164 -13.90 -7.14 6.71
C GLY A 164 -14.48 -7.84 7.93
N LYS A 165 -13.69 -8.72 8.56
CA LYS A 165 -14.07 -9.39 9.81
C LYS A 165 -14.36 -8.41 10.96
N LYS A 166 -13.67 -7.27 11.01
CA LYS A 166 -13.83 -6.26 12.07
C LYS A 166 -14.95 -5.25 11.80
N ALA A 167 -15.53 -5.24 10.61
CA ALA A 167 -16.61 -4.34 10.26
C ALA A 167 -17.90 -4.72 11.00
N ASN A 168 -18.59 -3.73 11.56
CA ASN A 168 -19.85 -3.94 12.27
C ASN A 168 -21.02 -4.22 11.31
N SER A 169 -20.91 -3.78 10.07
CA SER A 169 -21.92 -4.02 9.05
C SER A 169 -21.32 -4.10 7.64
N GLY A 170 -21.99 -4.83 6.73
CA GLY A 170 -21.58 -4.88 5.34
C GLY A 170 -21.65 -3.53 4.63
N LYS A 171 -22.53 -2.61 5.08
CA LYS A 171 -22.60 -1.23 4.56
C LYS A 171 -21.37 -0.43 4.96
N GLU A 172 -20.92 -0.53 6.21
CA GLU A 172 -19.70 0.10 6.71
C GLU A 172 -18.48 -0.35 5.91
N ALA A 173 -18.34 -1.66 5.70
CA ALA A 173 -17.26 -2.24 4.91
C ALA A 173 -17.22 -1.69 3.48
N ILE A 174 -18.37 -1.59 2.81
CA ILE A 174 -18.47 -1.05 1.44
C ILE A 174 -18.21 0.46 1.41
N MET A 175 -18.75 1.23 2.36
CA MET A 175 -18.54 2.68 2.42
C MET A 175 -17.06 3.02 2.68
N GLY A 176 -16.42 2.36 3.64
CA GLY A 176 -15.00 2.55 3.92
C GLY A 176 -14.12 2.28 2.70
N THR A 177 -14.39 1.17 1.99
CA THR A 177 -13.64 0.84 0.76
C THR A 177 -13.89 1.85 -0.36
N THR A 178 -15.12 2.35 -0.46
CA THR A 178 -15.47 3.34 -1.51
C THR A 178 -14.79 4.68 -1.25
N LEU A 179 -14.82 5.16 -0.01
CA LEU A 179 -14.15 6.40 0.38
C LEU A 179 -12.63 6.28 0.23
N GLY A 180 -12.04 5.17 0.63
CA GLY A 180 -10.62 4.90 0.43
C GLY A 180 -10.23 4.86 -1.05
N ALA A 181 -11.07 4.28 -1.91
CA ALA A 181 -10.83 4.27 -3.35
C ALA A 181 -10.94 5.68 -3.96
N ILE A 182 -11.88 6.50 -3.53
CA ILE A 182 -12.01 7.90 -3.99
C ILE A 182 -10.79 8.71 -3.58
N GLY A 183 -10.34 8.62 -2.33
CA GLY A 183 -9.13 9.28 -1.85
C GLY A 183 -7.89 8.89 -2.67
N PHE A 184 -7.75 7.61 -3.01
CA PHE A 184 -6.64 7.11 -3.83
C PHE A 184 -6.71 7.58 -5.29
N PHE A 185 -7.90 7.80 -5.84
CA PHE A 185 -8.06 8.35 -7.19
C PHE A 185 -7.71 9.85 -7.25
N GLN A 186 -7.92 10.58 -6.18
CA GLN A 186 -7.62 12.01 -6.13
C GLN A 186 -6.10 12.29 -6.14
N GLU A 187 -5.29 11.41 -5.60
CA GLU A 187 -3.82 11.53 -5.67
C GLU A 187 -3.23 11.31 -7.07
N ARG A 188 -3.98 10.72 -8.02
CA ARG A 188 -3.50 10.45 -9.38
C ARG A 188 -3.69 11.61 -10.37
N HIS A 189 -4.44 12.61 -10.00
CA HIS A 189 -4.73 13.76 -10.86
C HIS A 189 -4.01 15.05 -10.42
N CYS A 190 -3.18 14.97 -9.41
CA CYS A 190 -2.20 15.97 -9.02
C CYS A 190 -0.81 15.44 -9.33
#